data_3d24a93114058c180acf2f3e35ac199c
#
_entry.id   3d24a93114058c180acf2f3e35ac199c
#
_cell.length_a   1.000
_cell.length_b   1.000
_cell.length_c   1.000
_cell.angle_alpha   90.00
_cell.angle_beta   90.00
_cell.angle_gamma   90.00
#
_symmetry.space_group_name_H-M   'P 1'
#
loop_
_entity.id
_entity.type
_entity.pdbx_description
1 polymer ?
#
loop_
_entity_poly.entity_id
_entity_poly.type
_entity_poly.pdbx_seq_one_letter_code
_entity_poly.pdbx_strand_id
1 'polypeptide(L)'
;MSKYKIVHAFALKNSQFLKRMEYYSSQGWHYKKWVAFFIILEKGEPKNYRYELVYDRRFTKEKKVFYQENGWKLIRNSFFWQILRGESNAVDLYTDNIGEV
;
A
#
# COMPACT_ATOMS: atom_id res chain seq x y z
N MET A 1 -24.92 9.73 1.83
CA MET A 1 -23.71 9.27 2.47
C MET A 1 -22.66 8.86 1.47
N SER A 2 -21.46 9.35 1.64
CA SER A 2 -20.42 9.15 0.65
C SER A 2 -19.78 7.78 0.77
N LYS A 3 -19.67 7.07 -0.33
CA LYS A 3 -18.95 5.80 -0.38
C LYS A 3 -17.45 6.00 -0.66
N TYR A 4 -17.08 7.19 -1.08
CA TYR A 4 -15.72 7.46 -1.51
C TYR A 4 -15.18 8.70 -0.81
N LYS A 5 -13.88 8.68 -0.60
CA LYS A 5 -13.15 9.80 -0.02
C LYS A 5 -11.96 10.09 -0.92
N ILE A 6 -11.73 11.35 -1.21
CA ILE A 6 -10.63 11.77 -2.07
C ILE A 6 -9.55 12.37 -1.20
N VAL A 7 -8.33 11.88 -1.36
CA VAL A 7 -7.18 12.34 -0.59
C VAL A 7 -6.11 12.85 -1.55
N HIS A 8 -5.52 13.98 -1.20
CA HIS A 8 -4.48 14.59 -2.01
C HIS A 8 -3.15 13.89 -1.76
N ALA A 9 -2.57 13.33 -2.80
CA ALA A 9 -1.36 12.51 -2.64
C ALA A 9 -0.11 13.34 -2.36
N PHE A 10 -0.06 14.57 -2.82
CA PHE A 10 1.12 15.41 -2.70
C PHE A 10 1.45 15.89 -1.31
N ALA A 11 0.45 15.96 -0.47
CA ALA A 11 0.61 16.64 0.82
C ALA A 11 1.46 15.84 1.79
N LEU A 12 1.84 14.61 1.44
CA LEU A 12 2.46 13.71 2.38
C LEU A 12 3.78 13.17 1.85
N LYS A 13 4.78 13.12 2.72
CA LYS A 13 6.00 12.40 2.44
C LYS A 13 5.73 10.91 2.54
N ASN A 14 6.62 10.09 1.97
CA ASN A 14 6.38 8.65 1.88
C ASN A 14 6.01 8.01 3.21
N SER A 15 6.77 8.30 4.26
CA SER A 15 6.49 7.68 5.56
C SER A 15 5.16 8.15 6.12
N GLN A 16 4.85 9.43 5.96
CA GLN A 16 3.57 9.97 6.42
C GLN A 16 2.41 9.42 5.60
N PHE A 17 2.63 9.25 4.31
CA PHE A 17 1.62 8.70 3.42
C PHE A 17 1.20 7.30 3.85
N LEU A 18 2.17 6.43 4.09
CA LEU A 18 1.88 5.05 4.46
C LEU A 18 1.13 4.98 5.79
N LYS A 19 1.56 5.76 6.77
CA LYS A 19 0.88 5.81 8.07
C LYS A 19 -0.54 6.35 7.93
N ARG A 20 -0.73 7.34 7.07
CA ARG A 20 -2.04 7.91 6.85
C ARG A 20 -2.97 6.89 6.20
N MET A 21 -2.44 6.11 5.27
CA MET A 21 -3.24 5.06 4.63
C MET A 21 -3.62 3.98 5.65
N GLU A 22 -2.72 3.64 6.57
CA GLU A 22 -3.04 2.70 7.63
C GLU A 22 -4.13 3.24 8.54
N TYR A 23 -4.05 4.52 8.86
CA TYR A 23 -5.08 5.17 9.67
C TYR A 23 -6.43 5.13 8.96
N TYR A 24 -6.46 5.49 7.67
CA TYR A 24 -7.72 5.47 6.93
C TYR A 24 -8.33 4.08 6.91
N SER A 25 -7.53 3.05 6.69
CA SER A 25 -8.04 1.68 6.70
C SER A 25 -8.59 1.30 8.07
N SER A 26 -7.98 1.77 9.14
CA SER A 26 -8.47 1.52 10.48
C SER A 26 -9.84 2.16 10.72
N GLN A 27 -10.18 3.18 9.93
CA GLN A 27 -11.47 3.86 9.99
C GLN A 27 -12.45 3.36 8.92
N GLY A 28 -12.06 2.34 8.17
CA GLY A 28 -12.94 1.76 7.16
C GLY A 28 -12.77 2.36 5.77
N TRP A 29 -11.74 3.16 5.56
CA TRP A 29 -11.48 3.76 4.25
C TRP A 29 -10.28 3.10 3.62
N HIS A 30 -10.51 2.35 2.53
CA HIS A 30 -9.47 1.53 1.91
C HIS A 30 -9.11 2.06 0.55
N TYR A 31 -7.86 1.89 0.18
CA TYR A 31 -7.37 2.29 -1.14
C TYR A 31 -8.19 1.64 -2.23
N LYS A 32 -8.67 2.44 -3.16
CA LYS A 32 -9.35 1.93 -4.34
C LYS A 32 -8.52 2.16 -5.59
N LYS A 33 -8.16 3.41 -5.85
CA LYS A 33 -7.33 3.71 -7.02
C LYS A 33 -6.66 5.06 -6.87
N TRP A 34 -5.66 5.28 -7.71
CA TRP A 34 -4.88 6.52 -7.74
C TRP A 34 -5.17 7.18 -9.08
N VAL A 35 -5.65 8.41 -9.06
CA VAL A 35 -5.99 9.17 -10.27
C VAL A 35 -5.26 10.50 -10.20
N ALA A 36 -4.32 10.72 -11.13
CA ALA A 36 -3.52 11.95 -11.16
C ALA A 36 -2.87 12.18 -9.79
N PHE A 37 -3.22 13.25 -9.10
CA PHE A 37 -2.65 13.61 -7.82
C PHE A 37 -3.55 13.22 -6.65
N PHE A 38 -4.56 12.44 -6.91
CA PHE A 38 -5.56 12.11 -5.90
C PHE A 38 -5.63 10.61 -5.69
N ILE A 39 -5.86 10.23 -4.46
CA ILE A 39 -6.11 8.84 -4.10
C ILE A 39 -7.57 8.73 -3.71
N ILE A 40 -8.24 7.76 -4.29
CA ILE A 40 -9.64 7.53 -4.00
C ILE A 40 -9.75 6.35 -3.04
N LEU A 41 -10.39 6.58 -1.91
CA LEU A 41 -10.63 5.56 -0.91
C LEU A 41 -12.09 5.16 -0.96
N GLU A 42 -12.33 3.89 -0.69
CA GLU A 42 -13.68 3.35 -0.70
C GLU A 42 -14.06 2.88 0.69
N LYS A 43 -15.29 3.15 1.09
CA LYS A 43 -15.75 2.77 2.41
C LYS A 43 -15.96 1.26 2.50
N GLY A 44 -15.47 0.67 3.59
CA GLY A 44 -15.64 -0.73 3.89
C GLY A 44 -15.54 -0.93 5.38
N GLU A 45 -15.28 -2.15 5.80
CA GLU A 45 -15.12 -2.43 7.22
C GLU A 45 -13.76 -1.97 7.71
N PRO A 46 -13.67 -1.45 8.93
CA PRO A 46 -12.36 -1.12 9.50
C PRO A 46 -11.43 -2.31 9.52
N LYS A 47 -10.20 -2.09 9.11
CA LYS A 47 -9.18 -3.12 9.04
C LYS A 47 -7.84 -2.56 9.47
N ASN A 48 -7.04 -3.39 10.10
CA ASN A 48 -5.68 -3.02 10.48
C ASN A 48 -4.71 -3.41 9.37
N TYR A 49 -4.93 -2.87 8.19
CA TYR A 49 -4.04 -3.10 7.06
C TYR A 49 -2.70 -2.43 7.30
N ARG A 50 -1.67 -3.03 6.72
CA ARG A 50 -0.33 -2.47 6.69
C ARG A 50 -0.03 -2.03 5.26
N TYR A 51 0.65 -0.91 5.13
CA TYR A 51 1.03 -0.38 3.82
C TYR A 51 2.54 -0.23 3.81
N GLU A 52 3.18 -0.76 2.77
CA GLU A 52 4.63 -0.72 2.63
C GLU A 52 5.02 -0.23 1.26
N LEU A 53 6.15 0.46 1.21
CA LEU A 53 6.72 0.96 -0.03
C LEU A 53 7.95 0.13 -0.36
N VAL A 54 7.98 -0.39 -1.57
CA VAL A 54 9.10 -1.22 -2.05
C VAL A 54 9.69 -0.54 -3.27
N TYR A 55 11.01 -0.47 -3.33
CA TYR A 55 11.70 0.10 -4.48
C TYR A 55 12.27 -1.03 -5.32
N ASP A 56 11.66 -1.30 -6.46
CA ASP A 56 12.09 -2.38 -7.32
C ASP A 56 11.83 -2.02 -8.77
N ARG A 57 12.90 -1.94 -9.54
CA ARG A 57 12.80 -1.62 -10.97
C ARG A 57 12.30 -2.80 -11.78
N ARG A 58 12.42 -3.99 -11.25
CA ARG A 58 12.01 -5.22 -11.94
C ARG A 58 10.99 -5.97 -11.12
N PHE A 59 9.84 -5.35 -10.98
CA PHE A 59 8.76 -5.99 -10.25
C PHE A 59 8.08 -6.98 -11.17
N THR A 60 8.48 -8.23 -11.08
CA THR A 60 7.99 -9.29 -11.98
C THR A 60 6.72 -9.91 -11.44
N LYS A 61 6.09 -10.71 -12.30
CA LYS A 61 4.91 -11.46 -11.91
C LYS A 61 5.22 -12.46 -10.78
N GLU A 62 6.39 -13.05 -10.83
CA GLU A 62 6.82 -13.99 -9.78
C GLU A 62 6.94 -13.28 -8.44
N LYS A 63 7.47 -12.07 -8.43
CA LYS A 63 7.56 -11.28 -7.19
C LYS A 63 6.19 -10.94 -6.67
N LYS A 64 5.28 -10.58 -7.56
CA LYS A 64 3.91 -10.27 -7.16
C LYS A 64 3.27 -11.48 -6.47
N VAL A 65 3.43 -12.66 -7.05
CA VAL A 65 2.90 -13.89 -6.46
C VAL A 65 3.54 -14.18 -5.12
N PHE A 66 4.87 -13.97 -5.04
CA PHE A 66 5.58 -14.17 -3.78
C PHE A 66 5.00 -13.29 -2.67
N TYR A 67 4.77 -12.02 -2.97
CA TYR A 67 4.19 -11.12 -1.98
C TYR A 67 2.77 -11.54 -1.60
N GLN A 68 1.97 -11.96 -2.59
CA GLN A 68 0.61 -12.42 -2.31
C GLN A 68 0.61 -13.61 -1.36
N GLU A 69 1.54 -14.53 -1.54
CA GLU A 69 1.63 -15.71 -0.69
C GLU A 69 2.03 -15.35 0.74
N ASN A 70 2.61 -14.18 0.94
CA ASN A 70 3.03 -13.72 2.26
C ASN A 70 2.09 -12.67 2.84
N GLY A 71 0.90 -12.54 2.28
CA GLY A 71 -0.13 -11.67 2.84
C GLY A 71 -0.13 -10.26 2.29
N TRP A 72 0.60 -9.99 1.20
CA TRP A 72 0.70 -8.66 0.63
C TRP A 72 0.06 -8.59 -0.75
N LYS A 73 -0.66 -7.51 -0.98
CA LYS A 73 -1.31 -7.25 -2.26
C LYS A 73 -0.70 -6.00 -2.88
N LEU A 74 -0.33 -6.09 -4.15
CA LEU A 74 0.16 -4.94 -4.90
C LEU A 74 -1.02 -4.02 -5.20
N ILE A 75 -0.96 -2.78 -4.73
CA ILE A 75 -2.02 -1.82 -5.00
C ILE A 75 -1.57 -0.73 -5.95
N ARG A 76 -0.27 -0.51 -6.10
CA ARG A 76 0.24 0.41 -7.09
C ARG A 76 1.62 -0.03 -7.54
N ASN A 77 1.80 -0.11 -8.84
CA ASN A 77 3.10 -0.41 -9.44
C ASN A 77 3.53 0.80 -10.26
N SER A 78 4.56 1.47 -9.83
CA SER A 78 5.16 2.56 -10.56
C SER A 78 6.49 2.11 -11.13
N PHE A 79 7.17 2.99 -11.86
CA PHE A 79 8.37 2.61 -12.59
C PHE A 79 9.48 2.11 -11.67
N PHE A 80 9.68 2.79 -10.55
CA PHE A 80 10.77 2.47 -9.61
C PHE A 80 10.29 1.92 -8.28
N TRP A 81 9.00 2.00 -8.02
CA TRP A 81 8.51 1.70 -6.68
C TRP A 81 7.11 1.11 -6.74
N GLN A 82 6.78 0.40 -5.70
CA GLN A 82 5.49 -0.26 -5.57
C GLN A 82 4.93 -0.01 -4.16
N ILE A 83 3.62 0.07 -4.07
CA ILE A 83 2.95 0.11 -2.77
C ILE A 83 2.20 -1.20 -2.58
N LEU A 84 2.45 -1.82 -1.44
CA LEU A 84 1.83 -3.09 -1.08
C LEU A 84 0.95 -2.88 0.14
N ARG A 85 -0.19 -3.55 0.15
CA ARG A 85 -1.07 -3.56 1.29
C ARG A 85 -1.08 -4.97 1.88
N GLY A 86 -0.85 -5.07 3.19
CA GLY A 86 -0.79 -6.35 3.86
C GLY A 86 -1.86 -6.51 4.90
N GLU A 87 -2.23 -7.75 5.16
CA GLU A 87 -3.04 -8.08 6.32
C GLU A 87 -2.23 -7.82 7.58
N SER A 88 -2.90 -7.69 8.72
CA SER A 88 -2.20 -7.40 9.96
C SER A 88 -1.15 -8.47 10.30
N ASN A 89 -1.35 -9.70 9.83
CA ASN A 89 -0.42 -10.80 10.07
C ASN A 89 0.50 -11.08 8.90
N ALA A 90 0.60 -10.16 7.94
CA ALA A 90 1.49 -10.36 6.80
C ALA A 90 2.95 -10.44 7.25
N VAL A 91 3.75 -11.19 6.51
CA VAL A 91 5.17 -11.35 6.82
C VAL A 91 5.89 -10.03 6.60
N ASP A 92 6.75 -9.64 7.53
CA ASP A 92 7.48 -8.39 7.41
C ASP A 92 8.39 -8.39 6.18
N LEU A 93 8.46 -7.22 5.53
CA LEU A 93 9.20 -7.07 4.27
C LEU A 93 10.58 -6.47 4.43
N TYR A 94 10.93 -5.95 5.58
CA TYR A 94 12.18 -5.20 5.76
C TYR A 94 13.43 -6.05 5.59
N THR A 95 13.25 -7.27 5.49
CA THR A 95 14.38 -8.13 5.36
C THR A 95 15.29 -7.67 4.22
N ASP A 96 15.40 -7.24 4.21
CA ASP A 96 16.15 -7.07 3.53
C ASP A 96 17.22 -6.92 3.25
N ASN A 97 17.03 -7.19 3.45
CA ASN A 97 17.67 -7.32 3.25
C ASN A 97 18.31 -7.20 2.82
N ILE A 98 18.36 -7.10 2.96
CA ILE A 98 18.87 -6.96 2.77
C ILE A 98 19.61 -6.86 2.47
N GLY A 99 19.78 -6.92 2.59
CA GLY A 99 20.38 -6.82 2.25
C GLY A 99 21.16 -6.93 1.82
N GLU A 100 21.29 -6.99 1.65
CA GLU A 100 21.94 -6.98 1.29
C GLU A 100 22.50 -6.81 0.79
N VAL A 101 22.63 -6.79 0.86
CA VAL A 101 23.16 -6.61 0.59
C VAL A 101 23.63 -6.41 0.42
#